data_6328f3ce02adec083835bde76cfaf793
#
_entry.id   6328f3ce02adec083835bde76cfaf793
#
_cell.length_a   1.000
_cell.length_b   1.000
_cell.length_c   1.000
_cell.angle_alpha   90.00
_cell.angle_beta   90.00
_cell.angle_gamma   90.00
#
_symmetry.space_group_name_H-M   'P 1'
#
loop_
_entity.id
_entity.type
_entity.pdbx_description
1 polymer ?
#
loop_
_entity_poly.entity_id
_entity_poly.type
_entity_poly.pdbx_seq_one_letter_code
_entity_poly.pdbx_strand_id
1 'polypeptide(L)'
;LELATEMGAVSADHVAKSNIESRRAADEAGVMQTFLPGTPYALGKDLDLPLKECYDSEYAFSMATDYNPNCPSLSLPFVGSLAVHRMGLDPLAALVAVTRNPATTMGQNGNEHRGTIEIGMKSSMLIMNSKNPESWISSFGSMNNFSMIN
;
A
#
# COMPACT_ATOMS: atom_id res chain seq x y z
N LEU A 1 -16.07 5.20 3.95
CA LEU A 1 -14.96 6.15 4.07
C LEU A 1 -15.40 7.42 4.82
N GLU A 2 -16.61 7.95 4.57
CA GLU A 2 -17.15 9.18 5.19
C GLU A 2 -17.07 9.13 6.73
N LEU A 3 -17.56 8.05 7.35
CA LEU A 3 -17.53 7.90 8.80
C LEU A 3 -16.09 7.93 9.36
N ALA A 4 -15.15 7.31 8.68
CA ALA A 4 -13.74 7.35 9.09
C ALA A 4 -13.19 8.77 9.06
N THR A 5 -13.57 9.53 8.03
CA THR A 5 -13.21 10.95 7.88
C THR A 5 -13.81 11.81 9.00
N GLU A 6 -15.10 11.66 9.27
CA GLU A 6 -15.79 12.39 10.35
C GLU A 6 -15.22 12.09 11.74
N MET A 7 -14.80 10.84 11.97
CA MET A 7 -14.21 10.40 13.24
C MET A 7 -12.73 10.75 13.40
N GLY A 8 -12.09 11.33 12.38
CA GLY A 8 -10.67 11.63 12.38
C GLY A 8 -9.79 10.38 12.48
N ALA A 9 -10.18 9.30 11.80
CA ALA A 9 -9.42 8.07 11.77
C ALA A 9 -8.05 8.29 11.10
N VAL A 10 -7.04 7.55 11.54
CA VAL A 10 -5.70 7.58 10.91
C VAL A 10 -5.71 6.89 9.55
N SER A 11 -6.50 5.83 9.42
CA SER A 11 -6.68 5.09 8.16
C SER A 11 -8.07 4.46 8.06
N ALA A 12 -8.46 4.13 6.83
CA ALA A 12 -9.66 3.35 6.55
C ALA A 12 -9.34 2.28 5.51
N ASP A 13 -9.62 1.02 5.84
CA ASP A 13 -9.37 -0.12 4.98
C ASP A 13 -10.61 -0.49 4.16
N HIS A 14 -10.42 -1.29 3.08
CA HIS A 14 -11.50 -1.77 2.20
C HIS A 14 -12.33 -0.66 1.52
N VAL A 15 -11.69 0.45 1.17
CA VAL A 15 -12.37 1.63 0.63
C VAL A 15 -12.60 1.60 -0.89
N ALA A 16 -12.49 0.43 -1.52
CA ALA A 16 -12.60 0.25 -2.98
C ALA A 16 -13.90 0.78 -3.59
N LYS A 17 -15.00 0.82 -2.84
CA LYS A 17 -16.32 1.25 -3.30
C LYS A 17 -16.69 2.67 -2.88
N SER A 18 -15.74 3.43 -2.30
CA SER A 18 -15.95 4.85 -2.02
C SER A 18 -16.04 5.65 -3.34
N ASN A 19 -16.78 6.74 -3.32
CA ASN A 19 -16.85 7.68 -4.46
C ASN A 19 -15.69 8.69 -4.40
N ILE A 20 -15.51 9.47 -5.47
CA ILE A 20 -14.39 10.41 -5.59
C ILE A 20 -14.48 11.54 -4.56
N GLU A 21 -15.66 12.00 -4.22
CA GLU A 21 -15.88 13.06 -3.23
C GLU A 21 -15.44 12.60 -1.84
N SER A 22 -15.80 11.36 -1.45
CA SER A 22 -15.37 10.76 -0.17
C SER A 22 -13.87 10.54 -0.13
N ARG A 23 -13.26 10.14 -1.24
CA ARG A 23 -11.80 9.97 -1.34
C ARG A 23 -11.06 11.29 -1.19
N ARG A 24 -11.55 12.35 -1.83
CA ARG A 24 -11.00 13.70 -1.69
C ARG A 24 -11.13 14.19 -0.25
N ALA A 25 -12.30 14.08 0.35
CA ALA A 25 -12.51 14.50 1.73
C ALA A 25 -11.62 13.74 2.73
N ALA A 26 -11.39 12.45 2.50
CA ALA A 26 -10.48 11.64 3.31
C ALA A 26 -9.02 12.11 3.16
N ASP A 27 -8.58 12.44 1.96
CA ASP A 27 -7.24 12.97 1.71
C ASP A 27 -7.04 14.33 2.39
N GLU A 28 -7.99 15.25 2.21
CA GLU A 28 -7.99 16.57 2.87
C GLU A 28 -7.97 16.48 4.40
N ALA A 29 -8.59 15.43 4.95
CA ALA A 29 -8.59 15.16 6.40
C ALA A 29 -7.36 14.37 6.88
N GLY A 30 -6.48 13.94 5.99
CA GLY A 30 -5.30 13.15 6.31
C GLY A 30 -5.60 11.67 6.66
N VAL A 31 -6.74 11.14 6.23
CA VAL A 31 -7.11 9.72 6.44
C VAL A 31 -6.49 8.86 5.36
N MET A 32 -5.58 7.97 5.73
CA MET A 32 -4.96 7.03 4.79
C MET A 32 -5.98 6.04 4.24
N GLN A 33 -6.11 6.00 2.92
CA GLN A 33 -7.02 5.11 2.21
C GLN A 33 -6.30 3.80 1.87
N THR A 34 -6.70 2.68 2.48
CA THR A 34 -6.03 1.39 2.28
C THR A 34 -6.81 0.49 1.34
N PHE A 35 -6.18 0.09 0.25
CA PHE A 35 -6.72 -0.82 -0.75
C PHE A 35 -6.13 -2.23 -0.63
N LEU A 36 -6.94 -3.24 -0.87
CA LEU A 36 -6.63 -4.65 -0.59
C LEU A 36 -6.89 -5.52 -1.82
N PRO A 37 -6.03 -5.45 -2.86
CA PRO A 37 -6.28 -6.12 -4.15
C PRO A 37 -6.19 -7.65 -4.10
N GLY A 38 -5.53 -8.22 -3.08
CA GLY A 38 -5.32 -9.66 -2.95
C GLY A 38 -6.62 -10.45 -2.78
N THR A 39 -7.50 -10.01 -1.88
CA THR A 39 -8.75 -10.73 -1.58
C THR A 39 -9.73 -10.78 -2.76
N PRO A 40 -10.07 -9.68 -3.45
CA PRO A 40 -10.93 -9.78 -4.64
C PRO A 40 -10.32 -10.65 -5.74
N TYR A 41 -8.99 -10.59 -5.94
CA TYR A 41 -8.32 -11.47 -6.88
C TYR A 41 -8.47 -12.95 -6.51
N ALA A 42 -8.19 -13.31 -5.26
CA ALA A 42 -8.28 -14.69 -4.78
C ALA A 42 -9.71 -15.25 -4.86
N LEU A 43 -10.71 -14.40 -4.72
CA LEU A 43 -12.14 -14.75 -4.85
C LEU A 43 -12.67 -14.69 -6.28
N GLY A 44 -11.82 -14.46 -7.30
CA GLY A 44 -12.23 -14.35 -8.70
C GLY A 44 -13.16 -13.17 -8.99
N LYS A 45 -13.11 -12.11 -8.16
CA LYS A 45 -13.89 -10.88 -8.35
C LYS A 45 -13.13 -9.88 -9.22
N ASP A 46 -13.86 -8.91 -9.75
CA ASP A 46 -13.25 -7.81 -10.49
C ASP A 46 -12.31 -7.00 -9.61
N LEU A 47 -11.17 -6.62 -10.19
CA LEU A 47 -10.16 -5.75 -9.57
C LEU A 47 -10.45 -4.28 -9.89
N ASP A 48 -11.66 -3.85 -9.59
CA ASP A 48 -12.12 -2.47 -9.77
C ASP A 48 -11.79 -1.65 -8.51
N LEU A 49 -10.49 -1.35 -8.34
CA LEU A 49 -10.00 -0.50 -7.26
C LEU A 49 -9.48 0.83 -7.84
N PRO A 50 -9.85 1.98 -7.29
CA PRO A 50 -9.53 3.29 -7.84
C PRO A 50 -8.08 3.76 -7.58
N LEU A 51 -7.11 2.84 -7.64
CA LEU A 51 -5.69 3.15 -7.37
C LEU A 51 -5.11 4.17 -8.35
N LYS A 52 -5.42 3.99 -9.66
CA LYS A 52 -4.95 4.91 -10.70
C LYS A 52 -5.57 6.29 -10.53
N GLU A 53 -6.85 6.36 -10.15
CA GLU A 53 -7.54 7.62 -9.88
C GLU A 53 -6.92 8.34 -8.67
N CYS A 54 -6.66 7.62 -7.57
CA CYS A 54 -6.00 8.20 -6.40
C CYS A 54 -4.59 8.72 -6.76
N TYR A 55 -3.83 7.95 -7.56
CA TYR A 55 -2.51 8.35 -8.02
C TYR A 55 -2.55 9.61 -8.88
N ASP A 56 -3.44 9.65 -9.89
CA ASP A 56 -3.57 10.79 -10.80
C ASP A 56 -4.10 12.06 -10.09
N SER A 57 -4.86 11.89 -9.01
CA SER A 57 -5.36 12.98 -8.16
C SER A 57 -4.41 13.36 -7.03
N GLU A 58 -3.25 12.72 -6.92
CA GLU A 58 -2.25 12.91 -5.85
C GLU A 58 -2.80 12.62 -4.44
N TYR A 59 -3.86 11.81 -4.31
CA TYR A 59 -4.38 11.40 -3.00
C TYR A 59 -3.47 10.37 -2.34
N ALA A 60 -3.27 10.51 -1.02
CA ALA A 60 -2.52 9.55 -0.23
C ALA A 60 -3.29 8.23 -0.11
N PHE A 61 -2.65 7.12 -0.49
CA PHE A 61 -3.22 5.79 -0.33
C PHE A 61 -2.14 4.77 0.04
N SER A 62 -2.57 3.67 0.61
CA SER A 62 -1.73 2.52 0.91
C SER A 62 -2.33 1.24 0.35
N MET A 63 -1.51 0.19 0.28
CA MET A 63 -1.96 -1.15 -0.10
C MET A 63 -1.46 -2.17 0.92
N ALA A 64 -2.27 -3.20 1.17
CA ALA A 64 -1.93 -4.31 2.06
C ALA A 64 -2.40 -5.66 1.48
N THR A 65 -1.95 -6.74 2.10
CA THR A 65 -2.25 -8.11 1.64
C THR A 65 -3.63 -8.58 2.03
N ASP A 66 -4.20 -8.03 3.11
CA ASP A 66 -5.44 -8.55 3.72
C ASP A 66 -5.34 -10.06 4.01
N TYR A 67 -4.26 -10.48 4.67
CA TYR A 67 -4.05 -11.89 4.97
C TYR A 67 -5.23 -12.46 5.77
N ASN A 68 -5.96 -13.38 5.14
CA ASN A 68 -7.14 -14.02 5.73
C ASN A 68 -7.37 -15.39 5.08
N PRO A 69 -8.28 -16.24 5.59
CA PRO A 69 -8.52 -17.58 5.01
C PRO A 69 -8.88 -17.60 3.52
N ASN A 70 -9.46 -16.53 2.98
CA ASN A 70 -9.80 -16.43 1.55
C ASN A 70 -8.63 -15.95 0.68
N CYS A 71 -7.64 -15.30 1.30
CA CYS A 71 -6.43 -14.82 0.63
C CYS A 71 -5.21 -15.04 1.55
N PRO A 72 -4.70 -16.29 1.68
CA PRO A 72 -3.60 -16.62 2.58
C PRO A 72 -2.24 -16.23 1.99
N SER A 73 -2.10 -14.97 1.56
CA SER A 73 -0.88 -14.41 0.98
C SER A 73 -0.35 -13.26 1.83
N LEU A 74 0.93 -13.33 2.19
CA LEU A 74 1.69 -12.25 2.85
C LEU A 74 2.57 -11.48 1.85
N SER A 75 2.45 -11.75 0.55
CA SER A 75 3.32 -11.18 -0.47
C SER A 75 2.89 -9.77 -0.87
N LEU A 76 3.56 -8.74 -0.35
CA LEU A 76 3.41 -7.38 -0.84
C LEU A 76 3.85 -7.22 -2.31
N PRO A 77 4.92 -7.90 -2.79
CA PRO A 77 5.23 -7.92 -4.23
C PRO A 77 4.08 -8.44 -5.10
N PHE A 78 3.32 -9.43 -4.63
CA PHE A 78 2.11 -9.90 -5.33
C PHE A 78 1.03 -8.81 -5.40
N VAL A 79 0.76 -8.13 -4.29
CA VAL A 79 -0.16 -6.98 -4.23
C VAL A 79 0.25 -5.89 -5.21
N GLY A 80 1.53 -5.53 -5.22
CA GLY A 80 2.09 -4.56 -6.17
C GLY A 80 1.98 -5.02 -7.63
N SER A 81 2.23 -6.31 -7.90
CA SER A 81 2.07 -6.88 -9.24
C SER A 81 0.62 -6.75 -9.74
N LEU A 82 -0.37 -7.01 -8.89
CA LEU A 82 -1.78 -6.80 -9.24
C LEU A 82 -2.07 -5.31 -9.54
N ALA A 83 -1.60 -4.40 -8.71
CA ALA A 83 -1.80 -2.97 -8.88
C ALA A 83 -1.20 -2.45 -10.20
N VAL A 84 0.00 -2.89 -10.54
CA VAL A 84 0.69 -2.46 -11.77
C VAL A 84 0.08 -3.11 -13.00
N HIS A 85 -0.02 -4.44 -13.04
CA HIS A 85 -0.38 -5.15 -14.28
C HIS A 85 -1.88 -5.19 -14.55
N ARG A 86 -2.72 -5.06 -13.53
CA ARG A 86 -4.18 -5.15 -13.68
C ARG A 86 -4.88 -3.81 -13.54
N MET A 87 -4.28 -2.84 -12.84
CA MET A 87 -4.88 -1.54 -12.55
C MET A 87 -4.08 -0.37 -13.10
N GLY A 88 -2.93 -0.63 -13.75
CA GLY A 88 -2.14 0.38 -14.46
C GLY A 88 -1.42 1.39 -13.55
N LEU A 89 -1.16 1.00 -12.29
CA LEU A 89 -0.41 1.85 -11.38
C LEU A 89 1.09 1.86 -11.74
N ASP A 90 1.76 2.97 -11.53
CA ASP A 90 3.21 3.08 -11.65
C ASP A 90 3.92 2.16 -10.62
N PRO A 91 4.98 1.40 -11.00
CA PRO A 91 5.66 0.48 -10.09
C PRO A 91 6.30 1.14 -8.87
N LEU A 92 6.79 2.38 -8.98
CA LEU A 92 7.37 3.12 -7.86
C LEU A 92 6.27 3.70 -6.97
N ALA A 93 5.15 4.14 -7.54
CA ALA A 93 3.97 4.52 -6.77
C ALA A 93 3.42 3.33 -5.97
N ALA A 94 3.37 2.14 -6.58
CA ALA A 94 3.01 0.91 -5.88
C ALA A 94 3.97 0.58 -4.72
N LEU A 95 5.28 0.79 -4.90
CA LEU A 95 6.28 0.60 -3.84
C LEU A 95 6.05 1.58 -2.68
N VAL A 96 5.83 2.84 -2.96
CA VAL A 96 5.52 3.87 -1.95
C VAL A 96 4.24 3.51 -1.18
N ALA A 97 3.21 3.02 -1.88
CA ALA A 97 1.93 2.63 -1.29
C ALA A 97 2.01 1.40 -0.36
N VAL A 98 3.07 0.58 -0.46
CA VAL A 98 3.28 -0.57 0.45
C VAL A 98 4.42 -0.33 1.47
N THR A 99 5.09 0.82 1.44
CA THR A 99 6.23 1.11 2.33
C THR A 99 6.04 2.42 3.09
N ARG A 100 6.30 3.56 2.44
CA ARG A 100 6.29 4.89 3.05
C ARG A 100 4.89 5.29 3.55
N ASN A 101 3.88 5.15 2.69
CA ASN A 101 2.54 5.61 3.03
C ASN A 101 1.95 4.87 4.23
N PRO A 102 1.92 3.52 4.29
CA PRO A 102 1.42 2.82 5.48
C PRO A 102 2.25 3.08 6.74
N ALA A 103 3.54 3.39 6.62
CA ALA A 103 4.37 3.73 7.76
C ALA A 103 3.88 4.98 8.50
N THR A 104 3.23 5.93 7.82
CA THR A 104 2.67 7.13 8.45
C THR A 104 1.51 6.84 9.39
N THR A 105 0.83 5.70 9.24
CA THR A 105 -0.32 5.29 10.06
C THR A 105 0.09 4.52 11.32
N MET A 106 1.36 4.14 11.46
CA MET A 106 1.84 3.26 12.52
C MET A 106 2.15 3.95 13.85
N GLY A 107 1.50 5.07 14.18
CA GLY A 107 1.62 5.74 15.48
C GLY A 107 3.08 6.04 15.85
N GLN A 108 3.68 7.00 15.21
CA GLN A 108 5.12 7.28 15.32
C GLN A 108 5.41 8.09 16.59
N ASN A 109 5.45 7.42 17.72
CA ASN A 109 5.85 8.03 18.99
C ASN A 109 7.37 7.93 19.19
N GLY A 110 8.06 9.08 19.20
CA GLY A 110 9.50 9.15 19.48
C GLY A 110 10.38 8.62 18.35
N ASN A 111 11.45 7.86 18.69
CA ASN A 111 12.47 7.37 17.75
C ASN A 111 12.03 6.16 16.87
N GLU A 112 10.74 5.91 16.74
CA GLU A 112 10.22 4.78 15.97
C GLU A 112 9.79 5.14 14.54
N HIS A 113 10.09 6.36 14.09
CA HIS A 113 9.82 6.78 12.72
C HIS A 113 10.53 5.88 11.70
N ARG A 114 9.79 5.40 10.71
CA ARG A 114 10.27 4.52 9.64
C ARG A 114 9.56 4.83 8.32
N GLY A 115 9.96 4.16 7.25
CA GLY A 115 9.35 4.33 5.92
C GLY A 115 10.16 5.21 4.97
N THR A 116 11.17 5.92 5.47
CA THR A 116 12.14 6.70 4.67
C THR A 116 13.56 6.40 5.11
N ILE A 117 14.54 6.69 4.23
CA ILE A 117 15.96 6.57 4.54
C ILE A 117 16.48 7.98 4.86
N GLU A 118 16.41 8.34 6.14
CA GLU A 118 16.79 9.66 6.64
C GLU A 118 17.52 9.54 7.99
N ILE A 119 18.34 10.55 8.34
CA ILE A 119 19.03 10.59 9.64
C ILE A 119 18.00 10.68 10.76
N GLY A 120 18.12 9.80 11.74
CA GLY A 120 17.20 9.72 12.89
C GLY A 120 16.02 8.79 12.70
N MET A 121 15.84 8.24 11.50
CA MET A 121 14.82 7.22 11.22
C MET A 121 15.30 5.83 11.62
N LYS A 122 14.37 4.97 12.06
CA LYS A 122 14.67 3.58 12.37
C LYS A 122 15.02 2.82 11.08
N SER A 123 16.17 2.16 11.09
CA SER A 123 16.58 1.28 9.99
C SER A 123 15.65 0.06 9.95
N SER A 124 14.85 -0.04 8.91
CA SER A 124 13.95 -1.17 8.65
C SER A 124 13.91 -1.33 7.13
N MET A 125 14.92 -2.02 6.58
CA MET A 125 15.20 -2.04 5.15
C MET A 125 15.28 -3.47 4.62
N LEU A 126 14.87 -3.61 3.35
CA LEU A 126 15.09 -4.83 2.57
C LEU A 126 16.11 -4.52 1.47
N ILE A 127 17.14 -5.36 1.36
CA ILE A 127 18.03 -5.34 0.21
C ILE A 127 17.43 -6.26 -0.85
N MET A 128 17.22 -5.72 -2.04
CA MET A 128 16.75 -6.47 -3.19
C MET A 128 17.94 -7.00 -4.01
N ASN A 129 17.85 -8.23 -4.48
CA ASN A 129 18.80 -8.79 -5.44
C ASN A 129 18.47 -8.31 -6.86
N SER A 130 18.44 -6.99 -7.05
CA SER A 130 18.19 -6.33 -8.34
C SER A 130 18.77 -4.93 -8.34
N LYS A 131 19.18 -4.47 -9.53
CA LYS A 131 19.62 -3.08 -9.76
C LYS A 131 18.47 -2.15 -10.15
N ASN A 132 17.30 -2.72 -10.49
CA ASN A 132 16.13 -1.96 -10.86
C ASN A 132 15.08 -2.03 -9.73
N PRO A 133 14.75 -0.91 -9.06
CA PRO A 133 13.76 -0.92 -7.99
C PRO A 133 12.36 -1.36 -8.47
N GLU A 134 12.00 -1.13 -9.72
CA GLU A 134 10.71 -1.55 -10.28
C GLU A 134 10.55 -3.08 -10.33
N SER A 135 11.66 -3.83 -10.29
CA SER A 135 11.63 -5.30 -10.33
C SER A 135 11.03 -5.95 -9.08
N TRP A 136 10.76 -5.19 -8.03
CA TRP A 136 10.18 -5.70 -6.79
C TRP A 136 8.84 -6.41 -7.02
N ILE A 137 8.02 -5.94 -7.97
CA ILE A 137 6.73 -6.53 -8.32
C ILE A 137 6.84 -7.86 -9.06
N SER A 138 7.99 -8.15 -9.66
CA SER A 138 8.23 -9.41 -10.42
C SER A 138 8.67 -10.55 -9.52
N SER A 139 8.98 -10.29 -8.27
CA SER A 139 9.58 -11.24 -7.33
C SER A 139 8.59 -11.89 -6.36
N PHE A 140 7.30 -11.80 -6.64
CA PHE A 140 6.24 -12.23 -5.72
C PHE A 140 6.21 -13.75 -5.41
N GLY A 141 6.84 -14.58 -6.24
CA GLY A 141 6.97 -16.01 -6.05
C GLY A 141 8.33 -16.48 -5.50
N SER A 142 9.27 -15.56 -5.24
CA SER A 142 10.62 -15.89 -4.83
C SER A 142 10.94 -15.36 -3.43
N MET A 143 11.16 -16.25 -2.48
CA MET A 143 11.55 -15.93 -1.10
C MET A 143 13.00 -15.42 -0.97
N ASN A 144 13.85 -15.66 -1.98
CA ASN A 144 15.30 -15.43 -1.91
C ASN A 144 15.76 -14.09 -2.48
N ASN A 145 14.84 -13.20 -2.86
CA ASN A 145 15.19 -11.95 -3.51
C ASN A 145 15.37 -10.77 -2.54
N PHE A 146 15.20 -11.00 -1.24
CA PHE A 146 15.30 -9.95 -0.23
C PHE A 146 16.15 -10.40 0.95
N SER A 147 16.99 -9.49 1.45
CA SER A 147 17.71 -9.65 2.71
C SER A 147 17.28 -8.51 3.65
N MET A 148 16.96 -8.83 4.89
CA MET A 148 16.53 -7.84 5.88
C MET A 148 17.74 -7.23 6.58
N ILE A 149 17.74 -5.91 6.75
CA ILE A 149 18.63 -5.17 7.64
C ILE A 149 17.78 -4.56 8.75
N ASN A 150 18.13 -4.84 9.99
CA ASN A 150 17.51 -4.29 11.20
C ASN A 150 18.46 -3.32 11.89
#